data_41d7a16fe78838125a5509ffb0147267
#
_entry.id   41d7a16fe78838125a5509ffb0147267
#
_cell.length_a   1.000
_cell.length_b   1.000
_cell.length_c   1.000
_cell.angle_alpha   90.00
_cell.angle_beta   90.00
_cell.angle_gamma   90.00
#
_symmetry.space_group_name_H-M   'P 1'
#
loop_
_entity.id
_entity.type
_entity.pdbx_description
1 polymer ?
#
loop_
_entity_poly.entity_id
_entity_poly.type
_entity_poly.pdbx_seq_one_letter_code
_entity_poly.pdbx_strand_id
1 'polypeptide(L)'
;MLSAVAIFGCGDNSSPNEGLTHSSEATEIEEKGGVNVITSTIISDPANDPYSVDNMSKAMRKQILAKSGVDSQEVEQLTLKPNYLYIRFLANGKQGLSELKAYDTSLVLFKHPLDYRPIRKPAVYIDPLLPDSIIPLFATVPVDYKFGPTKYEVLKELFLVEPLDGNCDDEDDCPDEADSTTAVNYLAKSAAEKSSETVIKKLSDMGVSLRDVEWESLSMTGNLDDRFVSQTLKPGESPVLGWSLFGSGKKLGGQLKFVDDELGVQPLVGVRVTGGYSYYWREAHTDKDGKFRIPEKWTFKIDFEANFDSDDFLLEDGHSWYGEDLEIEHNNFKSDWNETFTGDKAKWCVVWTAAYQYWYGDNFGLKRPRRNTWYNWSLDIEVYYKNKKDYKNLLPTSGPFIGCGAGESSGQYKSFAGLEEMCISTYGNSSRQIYSTTIHEIGHTSHYWNTSESLSDFFDLPYGFRNTYTRGLEYIFQKNRYGSVNLSYIKDYTGIIPDLMDDDSRTADGKKNIDRVKGFSMVDIEKAIFATKSLNEMKKYIKNNYPSGKSGRSYTHTDLDKLFDYWLNI
;
A
#
# COMPACT_ATOMS: atom_id res chain seq x y z
N MET A 1 -7.06 37.71 11.18
CA MET A 1 -8.17 38.63 10.82
C MET A 1 -8.95 37.94 9.72
N LEU A 2 -10.08 37.36 10.11
CA LEU A 2 -11.03 36.70 9.20
C LEU A 2 -11.89 37.77 8.54
N SER A 3 -12.10 37.65 7.24
CA SER A 3 -13.18 38.36 6.55
C SER A 3 -13.97 37.35 5.73
N ALA A 4 -15.18 37.11 6.19
CA ALA A 4 -16.22 36.36 5.48
C ALA A 4 -16.84 37.27 4.41
N VAL A 5 -17.06 36.72 3.20
CA VAL A 5 -17.91 37.35 2.18
C VAL A 5 -19.04 36.38 1.89
N ALA A 6 -20.24 36.80 2.26
CA ALA A 6 -21.50 36.18 1.88
C ALA A 6 -21.95 36.70 0.51
N ILE A 7 -22.36 35.83 -0.39
CA ILE A 7 -23.08 36.22 -1.61
C ILE A 7 -24.45 35.53 -1.61
N PHE A 8 -25.48 36.34 -1.53
CA PHE A 8 -26.88 35.99 -1.75
C PHE A 8 -27.20 35.91 -3.23
N GLY A 9 -27.95 34.92 -3.64
CA GLY A 9 -28.57 34.84 -4.96
C GLY A 9 -29.94 34.16 -4.87
N CYS A 10 -30.98 34.94 -5.10
CA CYS A 10 -32.37 34.55 -5.12
C CYS A 10 -32.87 33.95 -6.44
N GLY A 11 -33.93 33.19 -6.36
CA GLY A 11 -34.97 33.01 -7.41
C GLY A 11 -35.16 31.57 -7.86
N ASP A 12 -36.21 30.99 -7.94
CA ASP A 12 -37.64 31.00 -7.70
C ASP A 12 -38.30 29.76 -8.37
N ASN A 13 -39.28 29.19 -7.65
CA ASN A 13 -40.50 28.50 -8.15
C ASN A 13 -40.48 27.08 -8.74
N SER A 14 -41.02 26.21 -8.01
CA SER A 14 -42.38 25.57 -7.99
C SER A 14 -42.41 24.09 -8.34
N SER A 15 -42.74 23.23 -7.49
CA SER A 15 -44.01 22.60 -7.12
C SER A 15 -43.81 21.31 -6.29
N PRO A 16 -44.73 20.91 -5.48
CA PRO A 16 -44.49 19.95 -4.40
C PRO A 16 -44.71 18.51 -4.85
N ASN A 17 -43.80 17.64 -4.51
CA ASN A 17 -44.07 16.22 -4.34
C ASN A 17 -43.68 15.83 -2.91
N GLU A 18 -44.72 15.58 -2.11
CA GLU A 18 -44.60 14.99 -0.79
C GLU A 18 -43.99 13.59 -0.92
N GLY A 19 -42.79 13.43 -0.41
CA GLY A 19 -42.09 12.15 -0.33
C GLY A 19 -41.08 12.21 0.80
N LEU A 20 -41.45 11.68 1.97
CA LEU A 20 -40.64 11.21 3.07
C LEU A 20 -39.31 11.97 3.29
N THR A 21 -39.36 13.01 4.10
CA THR A 21 -38.18 13.63 4.70
C THR A 21 -37.56 12.68 5.72
N HIS A 22 -36.65 11.84 5.29
CA HIS A 22 -35.63 11.31 6.16
C HIS A 22 -34.61 12.41 6.38
N SER A 23 -34.62 13.04 7.55
CA SER A 23 -33.51 13.85 8.04
C SER A 23 -32.35 12.93 8.38
N SER A 24 -31.61 12.49 7.38
CA SER A 24 -30.24 12.01 7.59
C SER A 24 -29.37 13.25 7.77
N GLU A 25 -28.80 13.46 8.93
CA GLU A 25 -27.61 14.26 9.04
C GLU A 25 -26.56 13.56 8.17
N ALA A 26 -26.50 13.95 6.90
CA ALA A 26 -25.50 13.48 5.97
C ALA A 26 -24.15 13.97 6.50
N THR A 27 -23.31 13.05 6.86
CA THR A 27 -21.89 13.32 7.13
C THR A 27 -21.35 14.03 5.89
N GLU A 28 -20.89 15.25 6.03
CA GLU A 28 -20.38 16.04 4.91
C GLU A 28 -19.11 15.35 4.37
N ILE A 29 -19.26 14.66 3.26
CA ILE A 29 -18.13 14.28 2.42
C ILE A 29 -17.84 15.50 1.55
N GLU A 30 -16.84 16.28 1.89
CA GLU A 30 -16.39 17.40 1.07
C GLU A 30 -15.45 16.91 -0.02
N GLU A 31 -15.82 17.11 -1.27
CA GLU A 31 -14.88 16.90 -2.39
C GLU A 31 -13.93 18.11 -2.49
N LYS A 32 -12.69 17.95 -2.07
CA LYS A 32 -11.63 18.97 -2.20
C LYS A 32 -10.56 18.48 -3.18
N GLY A 33 -10.47 19.12 -4.34
CA GLY A 33 -9.42 18.80 -5.32
C GLY A 33 -9.52 17.41 -5.96
N GLY A 34 -10.72 16.81 -6.00
CA GLY A 34 -10.96 15.46 -6.53
C GLY A 34 -10.83 14.34 -5.52
N VAL A 35 -10.57 14.67 -4.25
CA VAL A 35 -10.46 13.75 -3.12
C VAL A 35 -11.66 13.93 -2.19
N ASN A 36 -12.19 12.82 -1.70
CA ASN A 36 -13.23 12.85 -0.66
C ASN A 36 -12.56 13.06 0.71
N VAL A 37 -12.88 14.15 1.39
CA VAL A 37 -12.44 14.40 2.76
C VAL A 37 -13.55 13.98 3.72
N ILE A 38 -13.23 13.09 4.65
CA ILE A 38 -14.13 12.57 5.67
C ILE A 38 -13.68 13.11 7.02
N THR A 39 -14.58 13.71 7.78
CA THR A 39 -14.28 14.28 9.10
C THR A 39 -14.96 13.55 10.26
N SER A 40 -15.76 12.53 9.96
CA SER A 40 -16.49 11.72 10.97
C SER A 40 -16.04 10.26 10.94
N THR A 41 -15.93 9.64 12.11
CA THR A 41 -15.72 8.19 12.24
C THR A 41 -16.99 7.39 11.98
N ILE A 42 -18.15 8.05 11.92
CA ILE A 42 -19.47 7.47 11.61
C ILE A 42 -19.92 8.07 10.29
N ILE A 43 -19.92 7.25 9.24
CA ILE A 43 -20.18 7.70 7.87
C ILE A 43 -21.66 7.53 7.51
N SER A 44 -22.31 6.48 8.03
CA SER A 44 -23.71 6.18 7.80
C SER A 44 -24.49 6.10 9.11
N ASP A 45 -25.83 6.18 9.03
CA ASP A 45 -26.70 6.11 10.21
C ASP A 45 -26.48 4.79 10.99
N PRO A 46 -25.99 4.86 12.25
CA PRO A 46 -25.71 3.66 13.07
C PRO A 46 -26.96 2.77 13.28
N ALA A 47 -28.15 3.34 13.26
CA ALA A 47 -29.40 2.58 13.42
C ALA A 47 -29.65 1.62 12.25
N ASN A 48 -29.09 1.93 11.08
CA ASN A 48 -29.20 1.13 9.87
C ASN A 48 -27.97 0.25 9.62
N ASP A 49 -27.05 0.12 10.60
CA ASP A 49 -25.87 -0.75 10.46
C ASP A 49 -26.28 -2.23 10.52
N PRO A 50 -26.19 -2.98 9.41
CA PRO A 50 -26.65 -4.37 9.36
C PRO A 50 -25.85 -5.30 10.26
N TYR A 51 -24.62 -4.93 10.63
CA TYR A 51 -23.72 -5.74 11.44
C TYR A 51 -23.73 -5.37 12.92
N SER A 52 -24.55 -4.37 13.32
CA SER A 52 -24.75 -4.10 14.74
C SER A 52 -25.35 -5.31 15.44
N VAL A 53 -24.90 -5.58 16.66
CA VAL A 53 -25.39 -6.73 17.46
C VAL A 53 -26.92 -6.70 17.59
N ASP A 54 -27.50 -5.51 17.69
CA ASP A 54 -28.95 -5.33 17.81
C ASP A 54 -29.69 -5.73 16.52
N ASN A 55 -29.26 -5.24 15.36
CA ASN A 55 -29.90 -5.56 14.07
C ASN A 55 -29.71 -7.04 13.71
N MET A 56 -28.51 -7.59 13.93
CA MET A 56 -28.27 -9.03 13.75
C MET A 56 -29.13 -9.88 14.68
N SER A 57 -29.31 -9.47 15.95
CA SER A 57 -30.18 -10.17 16.89
C SER A 57 -31.66 -10.09 16.50
N LYS A 58 -32.14 -8.94 15.99
CA LYS A 58 -33.49 -8.79 15.44
C LYS A 58 -33.70 -9.69 14.23
N ALA A 59 -32.76 -9.68 13.30
CA ALA A 59 -32.78 -10.53 12.11
C ALA A 59 -32.85 -12.03 12.48
N MET A 60 -32.01 -12.44 13.42
CA MET A 60 -31.98 -13.80 13.96
C MET A 60 -33.37 -14.19 14.52
N ARG A 61 -33.93 -13.38 15.40
CA ARG A 61 -35.29 -13.64 15.97
C ARG A 61 -36.33 -13.76 14.89
N LYS A 62 -36.32 -12.88 13.87
CA LYS A 62 -37.27 -12.93 12.74
C LYS A 62 -37.12 -14.22 11.95
N GLN A 63 -35.91 -14.68 11.66
CA GLN A 63 -35.67 -15.94 10.97
C GLN A 63 -36.13 -17.16 11.76
N ILE A 64 -35.93 -17.17 13.09
CA ILE A 64 -36.45 -18.24 13.96
C ILE A 64 -37.98 -18.27 13.99
N LEU A 65 -38.62 -17.10 14.17
CA LEU A 65 -40.08 -17.00 14.22
C LEU A 65 -40.79 -17.38 12.90
N ALA A 66 -40.08 -17.28 11.78
CA ALA A 66 -40.55 -17.76 10.49
C ALA A 66 -40.68 -19.30 10.40
N LYS A 67 -40.03 -20.04 11.32
CA LYS A 67 -40.14 -21.49 11.42
C LYS A 67 -41.40 -21.87 12.22
N SER A 68 -42.11 -22.90 11.80
CA SER A 68 -43.31 -23.35 12.49
C SER A 68 -43.00 -24.03 13.84
N GLY A 69 -43.81 -23.76 14.85
CA GLY A 69 -43.78 -24.47 16.14
C GLY A 69 -42.80 -23.93 17.18
N VAL A 70 -42.32 -22.68 17.03
CA VAL A 70 -41.40 -22.05 17.98
C VAL A 70 -42.14 -21.14 18.94
N ASP A 71 -41.81 -21.19 20.25
CA ASP A 71 -42.37 -20.29 21.26
C ASP A 71 -41.79 -18.88 21.10
N SER A 72 -42.66 -17.91 20.87
CA SER A 72 -42.28 -16.52 20.66
C SER A 72 -41.60 -15.88 21.88
N GLN A 73 -42.04 -16.25 23.10
CA GLN A 73 -41.46 -15.69 24.34
C GLN A 73 -40.02 -16.14 24.56
N GLU A 74 -39.70 -17.39 24.19
CA GLU A 74 -38.33 -17.90 24.28
C GLU A 74 -37.42 -17.24 23.25
N VAL A 75 -37.96 -16.97 22.05
CA VAL A 75 -37.16 -16.34 20.95
C VAL A 75 -36.82 -14.88 21.25
N GLU A 76 -37.76 -14.13 21.87
CA GLU A 76 -37.52 -12.72 22.21
C GLU A 76 -36.32 -12.51 23.15
N GLN A 77 -36.00 -13.50 23.97
CA GLN A 77 -34.85 -13.45 24.90
C GLN A 77 -33.52 -13.78 24.25
N LEU A 78 -33.51 -14.30 23.00
CA LEU A 78 -32.28 -14.64 22.30
C LEU A 78 -31.59 -13.37 21.78
N THR A 79 -30.35 -13.22 22.14
CA THR A 79 -29.47 -12.14 21.64
C THR A 79 -28.13 -12.71 21.22
N LEU A 80 -27.57 -12.19 20.16
CA LEU A 80 -26.17 -12.44 19.79
C LEU A 80 -25.26 -11.62 20.69
N LYS A 81 -24.04 -12.08 20.87
CA LYS A 81 -22.98 -11.31 21.50
C LYS A 81 -22.01 -10.85 20.41
N PRO A 82 -21.35 -9.71 20.60
CA PRO A 82 -20.37 -9.25 19.63
C PRO A 82 -19.25 -10.29 19.48
N ASN A 83 -18.82 -10.51 18.25
CA ASN A 83 -17.65 -11.33 17.96
C ASN A 83 -16.51 -10.49 17.39
N TYR A 84 -16.77 -9.25 16.96
CA TYR A 84 -15.77 -8.29 16.49
C TYR A 84 -15.95 -6.92 17.12
N LEU A 85 -14.85 -6.16 17.16
CA LEU A 85 -14.81 -4.74 17.49
C LEU A 85 -14.35 -3.97 16.26
N TYR A 86 -15.07 -2.92 15.88
CA TYR A 86 -14.60 -1.91 14.97
C TYR A 86 -13.90 -0.83 15.77
N ILE A 87 -12.64 -0.59 15.48
CA ILE A 87 -11.75 0.23 16.29
C ILE A 87 -11.03 1.29 15.47
N ARG A 88 -10.62 2.35 16.15
CA ARG A 88 -9.68 3.36 15.66
C ARG A 88 -8.42 3.33 16.51
N PHE A 89 -7.30 2.97 15.94
CA PHE A 89 -5.99 3.16 16.55
C PHE A 89 -5.55 4.61 16.39
N LEU A 90 -4.87 5.14 17.40
CA LEU A 90 -4.31 6.49 17.42
C LEU A 90 -2.78 6.37 17.47
N ALA A 91 -2.18 6.10 16.31
CA ALA A 91 -0.75 5.95 16.18
C ALA A 91 -0.04 7.31 16.33
N ASN A 92 0.98 7.39 17.19
CA ASN A 92 1.76 8.60 17.36
C ASN A 92 2.80 8.74 16.25
N GLY A 93 2.40 9.37 15.16
CA GLY A 93 3.18 9.50 13.95
C GLY A 93 3.53 8.15 13.30
N LYS A 94 4.46 8.17 12.38
CA LYS A 94 4.94 6.96 11.70
C LYS A 94 5.58 5.95 12.65
N GLN A 95 6.19 6.39 13.76
CA GLN A 95 6.71 5.48 14.78
C GLN A 95 5.59 4.63 15.38
N GLY A 96 4.50 5.25 15.82
CA GLY A 96 3.35 4.53 16.38
C GLY A 96 2.71 3.57 15.37
N LEU A 97 2.67 3.95 14.08
CA LEU A 97 2.25 3.07 12.99
C LEU A 97 3.16 1.84 12.85
N SER A 98 4.47 2.06 12.83
CA SER A 98 5.45 0.96 12.74
C SER A 98 5.41 0.03 13.96
N GLU A 99 5.25 0.59 15.16
CA GLU A 99 5.07 -0.19 16.39
C GLU A 99 3.78 -1.03 16.36
N LEU A 100 2.69 -0.48 15.82
CA LEU A 100 1.43 -1.19 15.65
C LEU A 100 1.57 -2.35 14.65
N LYS A 101 2.13 -2.10 13.48
CA LYS A 101 2.41 -3.13 12.46
C LYS A 101 3.37 -4.22 12.96
N ALA A 102 4.40 -3.83 13.73
CA ALA A 102 5.34 -4.80 14.32
C ALA A 102 4.71 -5.62 15.46
N TYR A 103 3.72 -5.06 16.17
CA TYR A 103 2.99 -5.77 17.22
C TYR A 103 2.08 -6.87 16.63
N ASP A 104 1.39 -6.55 15.54
CA ASP A 104 0.55 -7.51 14.82
C ASP A 104 0.59 -7.25 13.31
N THR A 105 1.32 -8.10 12.61
CA THR A 105 1.48 -8.03 11.15
C THR A 105 0.23 -8.47 10.38
N SER A 106 -0.76 -9.07 11.06
CA SER A 106 -2.01 -9.55 10.45
C SER A 106 -3.11 -8.50 10.42
N LEU A 107 -2.89 -7.32 11.02
CA LEU A 107 -3.87 -6.24 11.02
C LEU A 107 -4.03 -5.63 9.63
N VAL A 108 -5.23 -5.71 9.09
CA VAL A 108 -5.63 -4.95 7.90
C VAL A 108 -6.03 -3.54 8.36
N LEU A 109 -5.16 -2.58 8.08
CA LEU A 109 -5.29 -1.19 8.53
C LEU A 109 -5.71 -0.27 7.39
N PHE A 110 -6.66 0.62 7.65
CA PHE A 110 -7.15 1.62 6.73
C PHE A 110 -6.92 3.03 7.29
N LYS A 111 -6.53 3.97 6.44
CA LYS A 111 -6.38 5.39 6.82
C LYS A 111 -7.70 6.16 6.83
N HIS A 112 -8.79 5.52 6.42
CA HIS A 112 -10.15 6.07 6.42
C HIS A 112 -11.11 5.18 7.20
N PRO A 113 -12.24 5.71 7.70
CA PRO A 113 -13.25 4.92 8.37
C PRO A 113 -13.85 3.84 7.46
N LEU A 114 -14.06 2.64 8.01
CA LEU A 114 -14.84 1.58 7.36
C LEU A 114 -16.34 1.85 7.54
N ASP A 115 -17.14 1.47 6.57
CA ASP A 115 -18.60 1.53 6.62
C ASP A 115 -19.20 0.24 6.09
N TYR A 116 -20.41 -0.06 6.51
CA TYR A 116 -21.18 -1.15 5.92
C TYR A 116 -21.62 -0.83 4.47
N ARG A 117 -21.59 0.44 4.07
CA ARG A 117 -21.63 0.88 2.67
C ARG A 117 -20.22 1.26 2.26
N PRO A 118 -19.56 0.47 1.41
CA PRO A 118 -18.16 0.73 1.06
C PRO A 118 -17.99 2.12 0.44
N ILE A 119 -16.96 2.80 0.88
CA ILE A 119 -16.52 4.06 0.28
C ILE A 119 -15.88 3.69 -1.06
N ARG A 120 -16.47 4.13 -2.16
CA ARG A 120 -16.08 3.72 -3.53
C ARG A 120 -15.08 4.68 -4.20
N LYS A 121 -14.42 5.54 -3.45
CA LYS A 121 -13.42 6.48 -3.99
C LYS A 121 -12.33 6.66 -2.96
N PRO A 122 -11.10 6.96 -3.39
CA PRO A 122 -10.05 7.38 -2.49
C PRO A 122 -10.59 8.44 -1.53
N ALA A 123 -10.38 8.23 -0.25
CA ALA A 123 -10.89 9.10 0.79
C ALA A 123 -9.81 9.38 1.83
N VAL A 124 -9.68 10.62 2.23
CA VAL A 124 -8.79 11.03 3.32
C VAL A 124 -9.62 11.34 4.55
N TYR A 125 -9.25 10.72 5.66
CA TYR A 125 -9.86 11.02 6.95
C TYR A 125 -9.06 12.09 7.69
N ILE A 126 -9.71 13.16 8.06
CA ILE A 126 -9.13 14.25 8.84
C ILE A 126 -9.99 14.46 10.08
N ASP A 127 -9.43 14.20 11.26
CA ASP A 127 -10.08 14.54 12.53
C ASP A 127 -9.54 15.87 13.04
N PRO A 128 -10.34 16.95 13.00
CA PRO A 128 -9.90 18.27 13.44
C PRO A 128 -9.62 18.35 14.95
N LEU A 129 -9.99 17.33 15.71
CA LEU A 129 -9.75 17.26 17.15
C LEU A 129 -8.46 16.54 17.51
N LEU A 130 -7.85 15.84 16.54
CA LEU A 130 -6.58 15.16 16.75
C LEU A 130 -5.40 16.08 16.41
N PRO A 131 -4.30 16.02 17.19
CA PRO A 131 -3.05 16.66 16.78
C PRO A 131 -2.53 16.09 15.46
N ASP A 132 -1.86 16.90 14.63
CA ASP A 132 -1.24 16.51 13.36
C ASP A 132 -0.23 15.35 13.51
N SER A 133 0.30 15.15 14.73
CA SER A 133 1.20 14.04 15.03
C SER A 133 0.50 12.69 15.21
N ILE A 134 -0.82 12.64 15.21
CA ILE A 134 -1.58 11.39 15.40
C ILE A 134 -2.11 10.91 14.04
N ILE A 135 -1.77 9.68 13.69
CA ILE A 135 -2.30 8.99 12.50
C ILE A 135 -3.44 8.09 12.96
N PRO A 136 -4.70 8.43 12.65
CA PRO A 136 -5.83 7.56 12.91
C PRO A 136 -5.85 6.40 11.90
N LEU A 137 -5.99 5.16 12.41
CA LEU A 137 -6.04 3.95 11.60
C LEU A 137 -7.24 3.11 12.02
N PHE A 138 -7.99 2.64 11.05
CA PHE A 138 -9.21 1.89 11.27
C PHE A 138 -9.00 0.41 10.99
N ALA A 139 -9.57 -0.42 11.85
CA ALA A 139 -9.51 -1.87 11.70
C ALA A 139 -10.72 -2.54 12.35
N THR A 140 -10.96 -3.78 11.95
CA THR A 140 -11.90 -4.68 12.63
C THR A 140 -11.11 -5.83 13.22
N VAL A 141 -11.26 -6.05 14.53
CA VAL A 141 -10.54 -7.09 15.27
C VAL A 141 -11.51 -7.99 16.06
N PRO A 142 -11.15 -9.24 16.36
CA PRO A 142 -11.95 -10.09 17.24
C PRO A 142 -12.18 -9.44 18.61
N VAL A 143 -13.31 -9.76 19.25
CA VAL A 143 -13.68 -9.17 20.55
C VAL A 143 -12.67 -9.46 21.66
N ASP A 144 -11.91 -10.55 21.55
CA ASP A 144 -10.87 -10.97 22.50
C ASP A 144 -9.45 -10.56 22.06
N TYR A 145 -9.36 -9.66 21.06
CA TYR A 145 -8.09 -9.13 20.56
C TYR A 145 -7.23 -8.54 21.69
N LYS A 146 -5.96 -8.89 21.69
CA LYS A 146 -4.99 -8.38 22.65
C LYS A 146 -4.38 -7.09 22.12
N PHE A 147 -4.80 -6.00 22.71
CA PHE A 147 -4.30 -4.68 22.32
C PHE A 147 -2.84 -4.50 22.77
N GLY A 148 -2.02 -3.97 21.85
CA GLY A 148 -0.66 -3.56 22.11
C GLY A 148 -0.57 -2.19 22.81
N PRO A 149 0.60 -1.54 22.79
CA PRO A 149 0.83 -0.26 23.46
C PRO A 149 0.16 0.92 22.76
N THR A 150 -0.25 0.78 21.48
CA THR A 150 -0.89 1.83 20.71
C THR A 150 -2.26 2.17 21.30
N LYS A 151 -2.51 3.47 21.51
CA LYS A 151 -3.84 3.93 21.96
C LYS A 151 -4.90 3.58 20.92
N TYR A 152 -6.08 3.25 21.41
CA TYR A 152 -7.23 2.90 20.54
C TYR A 152 -8.54 3.37 21.14
N GLU A 153 -9.55 3.40 20.29
CA GLU A 153 -10.96 3.67 20.64
C GLU A 153 -11.82 2.59 20.02
N VAL A 154 -12.75 2.04 20.79
CA VAL A 154 -13.77 1.13 20.26
C VAL A 154 -14.91 2.00 19.70
N LEU A 155 -15.12 1.92 18.40
CA LEU A 155 -16.17 2.69 17.71
C LEU A 155 -17.49 1.94 17.72
N LYS A 156 -17.46 0.62 17.49
CA LYS A 156 -18.67 -0.23 17.46
C LYS A 156 -18.36 -1.65 17.92
N GLU A 157 -19.37 -2.30 18.47
CA GLU A 157 -19.42 -3.74 18.67
C GLU A 157 -20.24 -4.36 17.53
N LEU A 158 -19.66 -5.36 16.87
CA LEU A 158 -20.22 -5.97 15.66
C LEU A 158 -20.45 -7.45 15.83
N PHE A 159 -21.45 -7.97 15.13
CA PHE A 159 -21.59 -9.40 14.86
C PHE A 159 -21.41 -9.64 13.37
N LEU A 160 -20.22 -10.12 12.97
CA LEU A 160 -19.88 -10.44 11.59
C LEU A 160 -20.07 -11.93 11.35
N VAL A 161 -20.66 -12.26 10.21
CA VAL A 161 -20.73 -13.64 9.74
C VAL A 161 -19.48 -13.91 8.93
N GLU A 162 -18.60 -14.73 9.47
CA GLU A 162 -17.33 -15.04 8.82
C GLU A 162 -17.55 -15.77 7.49
N PRO A 163 -16.71 -15.55 6.50
CA PRO A 163 -16.65 -16.39 5.32
C PRO A 163 -16.42 -17.85 5.70
N LEU A 164 -16.87 -18.75 4.86
CA LEU A 164 -16.69 -20.18 5.10
C LEU A 164 -15.21 -20.52 5.15
N ASP A 165 -14.79 -21.24 6.19
CA ASP A 165 -13.44 -21.76 6.26
C ASP A 165 -13.13 -22.63 5.04
N GLY A 166 -11.99 -22.33 4.44
CA GLY A 166 -11.42 -23.26 3.49
C GLY A 166 -10.86 -24.45 4.25
N ASN A 167 -11.64 -25.51 4.48
CA ASN A 167 -11.00 -26.80 4.70
C ASN A 167 -10.03 -27.04 3.55
N CYS A 168 -8.81 -27.41 3.87
CA CYS A 168 -7.85 -27.87 2.87
C CYS A 168 -8.31 -29.25 2.36
N ASP A 169 -9.40 -29.28 1.58
CA ASP A 169 -9.91 -30.50 0.98
C ASP A 169 -9.13 -30.89 -0.29
N ASP A 170 -8.31 -29.97 -0.82
CA ASP A 170 -7.40 -30.18 -1.94
C ASP A 170 -5.95 -30.02 -1.47
N GLU A 171 -5.15 -31.09 -1.56
CA GLU A 171 -3.74 -31.11 -1.13
C GLU A 171 -2.85 -30.03 -1.78
N ASP A 172 -3.29 -29.47 -2.91
CA ASP A 172 -2.56 -28.44 -3.66
C ASP A 172 -2.83 -26.99 -3.16
N ASP A 173 -3.76 -26.79 -2.22
CA ASP A 173 -4.27 -25.45 -1.84
C ASP A 173 -3.94 -25.06 -0.39
N CYS A 174 -3.20 -25.89 0.36
CA CYS A 174 -2.71 -25.53 1.69
C CYS A 174 -1.49 -24.62 1.56
N PRO A 175 -1.45 -23.45 2.23
CA PRO A 175 -0.22 -22.71 2.35
C PRO A 175 0.82 -23.57 3.06
N ASP A 176 2.06 -23.58 2.54
CA ASP A 176 3.19 -24.24 3.21
C ASP A 176 3.21 -23.84 4.69
N GLU A 177 3.46 -24.82 5.57
CA GLU A 177 3.44 -24.67 7.05
C GLU A 177 4.38 -23.59 7.62
N ALA A 178 4.99 -22.76 6.77
CA ALA A 178 6.02 -21.80 7.15
C ALA A 178 5.51 -20.44 7.63
N ASP A 179 4.21 -20.12 7.52
CA ASP A 179 3.70 -18.83 8.00
C ASP A 179 2.98 -18.98 9.35
N SER A 180 3.76 -18.81 10.44
CA SER A 180 3.28 -18.88 11.82
C SER A 180 2.25 -17.80 12.19
N THR A 181 2.03 -16.79 11.32
CA THR A 181 1.06 -15.71 11.53
C THR A 181 -0.38 -16.18 11.32
N THR A 182 -0.60 -17.16 10.45
CA THR A 182 -1.93 -17.78 10.26
C THR A 182 -2.44 -18.51 11.52
N ALA A 183 -1.54 -19.07 12.33
CA ALA A 183 -1.90 -19.84 13.54
C ALA A 183 -2.48 -18.94 14.66
N VAL A 184 -2.05 -17.69 14.77
CA VAL A 184 -2.55 -16.75 15.81
C VAL A 184 -3.99 -16.36 15.52
N ASN A 185 -4.35 -16.13 14.25
CA ASN A 185 -5.72 -15.85 13.83
C ASN A 185 -6.67 -17.03 14.03
N TYR A 186 -6.19 -18.27 13.89
CA TYR A 186 -6.97 -19.49 14.17
C TYR A 186 -7.32 -19.65 15.64
N LEU A 187 -6.43 -19.25 16.56
CA LEU A 187 -6.67 -19.36 18.01
C LEU A 187 -7.65 -18.28 18.52
N ALA A 188 -7.63 -17.08 17.94
CA ALA A 188 -8.58 -16.00 18.27
C ALA A 188 -10.01 -16.37 17.86
N LYS A 189 -10.17 -17.00 16.70
CA LYS A 189 -11.44 -17.48 16.15
C LYS A 189 -12.20 -18.40 17.13
N SER A 190 -11.50 -19.30 17.80
CA SER A 190 -12.10 -20.27 18.74
C SER A 190 -12.74 -19.65 19.98
N ALA A 191 -12.33 -18.45 20.40
CA ALA A 191 -12.86 -17.78 21.60
C ALA A 191 -14.12 -16.95 21.30
N ALA A 192 -14.15 -16.26 20.13
CA ALA A 192 -15.34 -15.52 19.70
C ALA A 192 -16.52 -16.45 19.38
N GLU A 193 -16.26 -17.61 18.77
CA GLU A 193 -17.26 -18.64 18.52
C GLU A 193 -17.90 -19.17 19.82
N LYS A 194 -17.11 -19.41 20.85
CA LYS A 194 -17.60 -19.93 22.16
C LYS A 194 -18.63 -19.02 22.84
N SER A 195 -18.58 -17.70 22.63
CA SER A 195 -19.50 -16.76 23.28
C SER A 195 -20.93 -16.83 22.74
N SER A 196 -21.11 -17.25 21.48
CA SER A 196 -22.41 -17.41 20.82
C SER A 196 -22.75 -18.87 20.48
N GLU A 197 -21.89 -19.83 20.85
CA GLU A 197 -21.98 -21.24 20.45
C GLU A 197 -23.37 -21.85 20.74
N THR A 198 -23.94 -21.56 21.92
CA THR A 198 -25.27 -22.07 22.28
C THR A 198 -26.37 -21.54 21.36
N VAL A 199 -26.31 -20.25 20.97
CA VAL A 199 -27.28 -19.62 20.09
C VAL A 199 -27.08 -20.11 18.66
N ILE A 200 -25.85 -20.23 18.19
CA ILE A 200 -25.49 -20.75 16.87
C ILE A 200 -25.95 -22.21 16.72
N LYS A 201 -25.73 -23.03 17.75
CA LYS A 201 -26.23 -24.40 17.76
C LYS A 201 -27.75 -24.47 17.67
N LYS A 202 -28.47 -23.63 18.45
CA LYS A 202 -29.94 -23.55 18.40
C LYS A 202 -30.43 -23.11 17.01
N LEU A 203 -29.75 -22.17 16.34
CA LEU A 203 -30.04 -21.78 14.97
C LEU A 203 -29.88 -22.96 14.00
N SER A 204 -28.76 -23.69 14.10
CA SER A 204 -28.49 -24.86 13.27
C SER A 204 -29.53 -25.95 13.47
N ASP A 205 -29.91 -26.25 14.72
CA ASP A 205 -30.95 -27.24 15.06
C ASP A 205 -32.33 -26.85 14.47
N MET A 206 -32.56 -25.57 14.24
CA MET A 206 -33.76 -25.04 13.61
C MET A 206 -33.66 -24.87 12.09
N GLY A 207 -32.53 -25.25 11.49
CA GLY A 207 -32.26 -25.08 10.07
C GLY A 207 -32.18 -23.60 9.64
N VAL A 208 -31.68 -22.72 10.50
CA VAL A 208 -31.39 -21.32 10.22
C VAL A 208 -29.87 -21.14 10.20
N SER A 209 -29.34 -20.65 9.12
CA SER A 209 -27.92 -20.34 9.01
C SER A 209 -27.60 -18.91 9.44
N LEU A 210 -26.37 -18.66 9.85
CA LEU A 210 -25.90 -17.27 10.10
C LEU A 210 -25.97 -16.40 8.85
N ARG A 211 -25.85 -16.99 7.66
CA ARG A 211 -26.02 -16.28 6.38
C ARG A 211 -27.48 -15.85 6.15
N ASP A 212 -28.46 -16.66 6.57
CA ASP A 212 -29.87 -16.26 6.53
C ASP A 212 -30.11 -15.06 7.47
N VAL A 213 -29.45 -15.06 8.62
CA VAL A 213 -29.50 -13.95 9.59
C VAL A 213 -28.86 -12.69 9.00
N GLU A 214 -27.68 -12.79 8.40
CA GLU A 214 -27.00 -11.66 7.74
C GLU A 214 -27.86 -11.08 6.61
N TRP A 215 -28.38 -11.94 5.74
CA TRP A 215 -29.29 -11.53 4.67
C TRP A 215 -30.51 -10.77 5.20
N GLU A 216 -31.13 -11.29 6.24
CA GLU A 216 -32.30 -10.65 6.85
C GLU A 216 -31.92 -9.30 7.45
N SER A 217 -30.75 -9.19 8.10
CA SER A 217 -30.27 -7.94 8.65
C SER A 217 -30.00 -6.90 7.57
N LEU A 218 -29.33 -7.28 6.47
CA LEU A 218 -29.12 -6.42 5.31
C LEU A 218 -30.44 -5.95 4.69
N SER A 219 -31.43 -6.86 4.60
CA SER A 219 -32.77 -6.55 4.09
C SER A 219 -33.51 -5.57 4.98
N MET A 220 -33.53 -5.81 6.30
CA MET A 220 -34.24 -4.97 7.28
C MET A 220 -33.66 -3.56 7.37
N THR A 221 -32.38 -3.42 7.17
CA THR A 221 -31.64 -2.14 7.26
C THR A 221 -31.56 -1.41 5.91
N GLY A 222 -32.10 -1.99 4.82
CA GLY A 222 -32.06 -1.40 3.49
C GLY A 222 -30.66 -1.42 2.83
N ASN A 223 -29.77 -2.32 3.28
CA ASN A 223 -28.40 -2.45 2.77
C ASN A 223 -28.23 -3.64 1.82
N LEU A 224 -29.31 -4.30 1.44
CA LEU A 224 -29.28 -5.37 0.47
C LEU A 224 -29.07 -4.78 -0.93
N ASP A 225 -27.85 -4.88 -1.45
CA ASP A 225 -27.48 -4.41 -2.78
C ASP A 225 -27.21 -5.58 -3.76
N ASP A 226 -26.80 -5.26 -4.98
CA ASP A 226 -26.50 -6.23 -6.05
C ASP A 226 -25.32 -7.17 -5.72
N ARG A 227 -24.58 -6.91 -4.67
CA ARG A 227 -23.49 -7.72 -4.13
C ARG A 227 -24.00 -9.04 -3.58
N PHE A 228 -25.17 -8.98 -2.96
CA PHE A 228 -25.83 -10.09 -2.30
C PHE A 228 -26.93 -10.74 -3.14
N VAL A 229 -27.44 -10.03 -4.16
CA VAL A 229 -28.54 -10.51 -5.02
C VAL A 229 -27.97 -11.28 -6.20
N SER A 230 -28.33 -12.55 -6.34
CA SER A 230 -28.04 -13.31 -7.56
C SER A 230 -28.79 -12.72 -8.75
N GLN A 231 -28.11 -12.53 -9.89
CA GLN A 231 -28.73 -12.06 -11.14
C GLN A 231 -29.82 -13.00 -11.71
N THR A 232 -30.13 -14.11 -11.04
CA THR A 232 -31.05 -15.14 -11.49
C THR A 232 -32.46 -15.00 -10.95
N LEU A 233 -32.77 -14.01 -10.10
CA LEU A 233 -34.13 -13.77 -9.66
C LEU A 233 -34.93 -13.11 -10.78
N LYS A 234 -36.00 -13.78 -11.25
CA LYS A 234 -36.95 -13.17 -12.15
C LYS A 234 -37.79 -12.13 -11.40
N PRO A 235 -38.23 -11.05 -12.07
CA PRO A 235 -39.14 -10.08 -11.45
C PRO A 235 -40.38 -10.78 -10.88
N GLY A 236 -40.59 -10.66 -9.56
CA GLY A 236 -41.73 -11.25 -8.85
C GLY A 236 -41.44 -12.56 -8.12
N GLU A 237 -40.23 -13.12 -8.22
CA GLU A 237 -39.81 -14.23 -7.39
C GLU A 237 -39.23 -13.67 -6.07
N SER A 238 -39.83 -14.06 -4.95
CA SER A 238 -39.21 -13.86 -3.64
C SER A 238 -37.97 -14.71 -3.55
N PRO A 239 -36.86 -14.22 -2.97
CA PRO A 239 -35.70 -15.05 -2.72
C PRO A 239 -36.13 -16.31 -1.96
N VAL A 240 -35.94 -17.47 -2.55
CA VAL A 240 -36.13 -18.72 -1.81
C VAL A 240 -35.00 -18.74 -0.80
N LEU A 241 -35.33 -18.54 0.46
CA LEU A 241 -34.42 -18.59 1.60
C LEU A 241 -33.81 -20.00 1.65
N GLY A 242 -32.60 -20.14 1.19
CA GLY A 242 -31.87 -21.41 1.23
C GLY A 242 -30.44 -21.31 0.73
N TRP A 243 -29.56 -22.00 1.36
CA TRP A 243 -28.13 -22.14 1.08
C TRP A 243 -27.78 -22.38 -0.40
N SER A 244 -28.72 -22.92 -1.19
CA SER A 244 -28.54 -23.20 -2.61
C SER A 244 -28.25 -21.96 -3.47
N LEU A 245 -28.58 -20.75 -2.99
CA LEU A 245 -28.35 -19.51 -3.73
C LEU A 245 -26.90 -19.02 -3.66
N PHE A 246 -26.18 -19.33 -2.57
CA PHE A 246 -24.84 -18.81 -2.35
C PHE A 246 -23.71 -19.77 -2.76
N GLY A 247 -24.02 -21.06 -2.97
CA GLY A 247 -23.02 -22.07 -3.30
C GLY A 247 -22.04 -22.34 -2.14
N SER A 248 -21.02 -23.16 -2.42
CA SER A 248 -20.00 -23.57 -1.44
C SER A 248 -18.94 -22.49 -1.13
N GLY A 249 -19.09 -21.28 -1.65
CA GLY A 249 -18.05 -20.26 -1.59
C GLY A 249 -16.85 -20.57 -2.49
N LYS A 250 -16.10 -19.55 -2.84
CA LYS A 250 -14.89 -19.67 -3.66
C LYS A 250 -13.75 -18.85 -3.04
N LYS A 251 -12.56 -19.44 -2.96
CA LYS A 251 -11.36 -18.65 -2.69
C LYS A 251 -11.12 -17.72 -3.89
N LEU A 252 -11.07 -16.43 -3.64
CA LEU A 252 -10.85 -15.43 -4.66
C LEU A 252 -9.38 -15.01 -4.65
N GLY A 253 -8.86 -14.74 -5.83
CA GLY A 253 -7.48 -14.35 -6.01
C GLY A 253 -7.29 -13.70 -7.36
N GLY A 254 -6.16 -13.96 -8.00
CA GLY A 254 -5.94 -13.47 -9.35
C GLY A 254 -4.49 -13.31 -9.72
N GLN A 255 -4.27 -12.52 -10.77
CA GLN A 255 -2.93 -12.21 -11.25
C GLN A 255 -2.85 -10.76 -11.71
N LEU A 256 -1.97 -9.98 -11.10
CA LEU A 256 -1.72 -8.59 -11.44
C LEU A 256 -0.42 -8.47 -12.24
N LYS A 257 -0.52 -7.77 -13.35
CA LYS A 257 0.59 -7.50 -14.28
C LYS A 257 0.58 -6.03 -14.69
N PHE A 258 1.66 -5.59 -15.29
CA PHE A 258 1.74 -4.25 -15.88
C PHE A 258 2.55 -4.27 -17.19
N VAL A 259 2.36 -3.25 -18.01
CA VAL A 259 3.11 -3.07 -19.25
C VAL A 259 4.34 -2.21 -18.98
N ASP A 260 5.52 -2.82 -19.08
CA ASP A 260 6.78 -2.12 -19.20
C ASP A 260 6.99 -1.83 -20.71
N ASP A 261 7.25 -0.59 -21.08
CA ASP A 261 7.31 -0.20 -22.50
C ASP A 261 8.51 -0.79 -23.28
N GLU A 262 9.50 -1.36 -22.57
CA GLU A 262 10.62 -2.08 -23.20
C GLU A 262 10.54 -3.60 -23.03
N LEU A 263 10.09 -4.09 -21.88
CA LEU A 263 10.05 -5.51 -21.56
C LEU A 263 8.68 -6.16 -21.85
N GLY A 264 7.68 -5.36 -22.25
CA GLY A 264 6.33 -5.84 -22.43
C GLY A 264 5.64 -6.15 -21.09
N VAL A 265 4.75 -7.14 -21.09
CA VAL A 265 3.97 -7.49 -19.91
C VAL A 265 4.85 -8.13 -18.84
N GLN A 266 4.85 -7.55 -17.65
CA GLN A 266 5.62 -7.99 -16.49
C GLN A 266 4.70 -8.33 -15.31
N PRO A 267 5.05 -9.29 -14.44
CA PRO A 267 4.32 -9.54 -13.21
C PRO A 267 4.50 -8.39 -12.23
N LEU A 268 3.44 -8.06 -11.49
CA LEU A 268 3.50 -7.12 -10.38
C LEU A 268 3.77 -7.90 -9.08
N VAL A 269 5.00 -7.83 -8.59
CA VAL A 269 5.52 -8.66 -7.49
C VAL A 269 5.49 -7.94 -6.16
N GLY A 270 5.07 -8.64 -5.09
CA GLY A 270 5.17 -8.18 -3.70
C GLY A 270 4.15 -7.11 -3.32
N VAL A 271 3.18 -6.80 -4.16
CA VAL A 271 2.12 -5.83 -3.84
C VAL A 271 1.13 -6.46 -2.87
N ARG A 272 0.78 -5.71 -1.83
CA ARG A 272 -0.26 -6.09 -0.88
C ARG A 272 -1.62 -5.94 -1.54
N VAL A 273 -2.41 -7.00 -1.54
CA VAL A 273 -3.78 -7.00 -2.06
C VAL A 273 -4.73 -7.28 -0.91
N THR A 274 -5.61 -6.33 -0.61
CA THR A 274 -6.72 -6.55 0.31
C THR A 274 -7.95 -6.99 -0.46
N GLY A 275 -8.74 -7.85 0.14
CA GLY A 275 -10.02 -8.30 -0.42
C GLY A 275 -11.05 -8.41 0.69
N GLY A 276 -12.23 -7.82 0.46
CA GLY A 276 -13.24 -7.81 1.49
C GLY A 276 -14.48 -6.98 1.15
N TYR A 277 -15.27 -6.70 2.18
CA TYR A 277 -16.41 -5.80 2.09
C TYR A 277 -16.73 -5.24 3.48
N SER A 278 -17.25 -4.03 3.56
CA SER A 278 -17.68 -3.41 4.81
C SER A 278 -16.58 -3.47 5.89
N TYR A 279 -16.86 -4.12 7.00
CA TYR A 279 -15.91 -4.29 8.12
C TYR A 279 -15.03 -5.54 8.02
N TYR A 280 -15.21 -6.38 7.02
CA TYR A 280 -14.51 -7.66 6.92
C TYR A 280 -13.54 -7.70 5.74
N TRP A 281 -12.25 -7.58 6.03
CA TRP A 281 -11.17 -7.53 5.05
C TRP A 281 -10.08 -8.55 5.37
N ARG A 282 -9.44 -9.07 4.33
CA ARG A 282 -8.28 -9.95 4.41
C ARG A 282 -7.25 -9.50 3.40
N GLU A 283 -6.00 -9.90 3.62
CA GLU A 283 -4.91 -9.55 2.74
C GLU A 283 -4.11 -10.75 2.24
N ALA A 284 -3.45 -10.53 1.12
CA ALA A 284 -2.47 -11.40 0.52
C ALA A 284 -1.44 -10.54 -0.21
N HIS A 285 -0.29 -11.13 -0.55
CA HIS A 285 0.72 -10.47 -1.37
C HIS A 285 0.86 -11.17 -2.71
N THR A 286 1.16 -10.42 -3.76
CA THR A 286 1.44 -11.00 -5.06
C THR A 286 2.79 -11.70 -5.05
N ASP A 287 2.84 -12.92 -5.59
CA ASP A 287 4.05 -13.73 -5.73
C ASP A 287 4.94 -13.29 -6.90
N LYS A 288 6.02 -14.05 -7.17
CA LYS A 288 6.96 -13.82 -8.29
C LYS A 288 6.32 -13.81 -9.68
N ASP A 289 5.15 -14.40 -9.82
CA ASP A 289 4.36 -14.45 -11.07
C ASP A 289 3.25 -13.40 -11.09
N GLY A 290 3.15 -12.57 -10.05
CA GLY A 290 2.10 -11.57 -9.86
C GLY A 290 0.77 -12.17 -9.38
N LYS A 291 0.75 -13.43 -8.92
CA LYS A 291 -0.45 -14.10 -8.44
C LYS A 291 -0.66 -13.85 -6.96
N PHE A 292 -1.91 -13.78 -6.57
CA PHE A 292 -2.32 -13.67 -5.17
C PHE A 292 -3.57 -14.50 -4.91
N ARG A 293 -3.84 -14.81 -3.64
CA ARG A 293 -5.06 -15.49 -3.22
C ARG A 293 -5.45 -15.06 -1.82
N ILE A 294 -6.68 -14.53 -1.70
CA ILE A 294 -7.24 -14.18 -0.39
C ILE A 294 -7.57 -15.49 0.36
N PRO A 295 -7.20 -15.60 1.63
CA PRO A 295 -7.24 -16.86 2.37
C PRO A 295 -8.60 -17.54 2.44
N GLU A 296 -9.70 -16.78 2.60
CA GLU A 296 -11.03 -17.32 2.88
C GLU A 296 -11.85 -17.63 1.63
N LYS A 297 -12.91 -18.45 1.79
CA LYS A 297 -13.94 -18.70 0.76
C LYS A 297 -15.06 -17.67 0.87
N TRP A 298 -15.32 -16.95 -0.20
CA TRP A 298 -16.34 -15.90 -0.29
C TRP A 298 -17.56 -16.40 -1.06
N THR A 299 -18.74 -16.18 -0.52
CA THR A 299 -20.02 -16.58 -1.13
C THR A 299 -20.69 -15.47 -1.93
N PHE A 300 -20.25 -14.23 -1.75
CA PHE A 300 -20.75 -13.03 -2.42
C PHE A 300 -19.59 -12.25 -3.06
N LYS A 301 -19.92 -11.13 -3.69
CA LYS A 301 -18.95 -10.26 -4.34
C LYS A 301 -18.18 -9.46 -3.30
N ILE A 302 -16.88 -9.35 -3.48
CA ILE A 302 -15.99 -8.52 -2.66
C ILE A 302 -15.35 -7.41 -3.49
N ASP A 303 -14.81 -6.44 -2.80
CA ASP A 303 -13.95 -5.43 -3.35
C ASP A 303 -12.50 -5.86 -3.16
N PHE A 304 -11.63 -5.54 -4.12
CA PHE A 304 -10.18 -5.74 -4.03
C PHE A 304 -9.49 -4.38 -4.12
N GLU A 305 -8.38 -4.27 -3.40
CA GLU A 305 -7.48 -3.12 -3.48
C GLU A 305 -6.04 -3.62 -3.59
N ALA A 306 -5.30 -3.13 -4.56
CA ALA A 306 -3.86 -3.33 -4.65
C ALA A 306 -3.17 -2.10 -4.07
N ASN A 307 -2.50 -2.27 -2.95
CA ASN A 307 -1.89 -1.21 -2.16
C ASN A 307 -0.37 -1.21 -2.38
N PHE A 308 0.17 -0.05 -2.73
CA PHE A 308 1.61 0.12 -2.97
C PHE A 308 2.32 0.56 -1.68
N ASP A 309 2.11 -0.19 -0.61
CA ASP A 309 2.74 0.01 0.69
C ASP A 309 3.50 -1.24 1.16
N SER A 310 4.59 -1.03 1.86
CA SER A 310 5.39 -2.06 2.50
C SER A 310 5.92 -1.55 3.84
N ASP A 311 6.63 -2.41 4.57
CA ASP A 311 7.25 -2.00 5.84
C ASP A 311 8.40 -1.00 5.66
N ASP A 312 9.05 -0.99 4.50
CA ASP A 312 10.24 -0.19 4.25
C ASP A 312 9.97 1.06 3.40
N PHE A 313 8.96 1.02 2.54
CA PHE A 313 8.58 2.15 1.68
C PHE A 313 7.09 2.07 1.29
N LEU A 314 6.55 3.21 0.90
CA LEU A 314 5.20 3.31 0.33
C LEU A 314 5.19 4.30 -0.84
N LEU A 315 4.25 4.13 -1.77
CA LEU A 315 4.04 5.08 -2.84
C LEU A 315 2.84 5.98 -2.50
N GLU A 316 3.03 7.30 -2.63
CA GLU A 316 1.99 8.30 -2.42
C GLU A 316 1.67 9.05 -3.72
N ASP A 317 0.44 9.53 -3.85
CA ASP A 317 0.07 10.45 -4.93
C ASP A 317 0.68 11.82 -4.66
N GLY A 318 1.75 12.15 -5.38
CA GLY A 318 2.42 13.45 -5.29
C GLY A 318 1.55 14.65 -5.69
N HIS A 319 0.33 14.44 -6.18
CA HIS A 319 -0.66 15.49 -6.46
C HIS A 319 -1.63 15.70 -5.30
N SER A 320 -1.63 14.80 -4.31
CA SER A 320 -2.46 14.92 -3.12
C SER A 320 -1.76 15.78 -2.07
N TRP A 321 -2.49 16.76 -1.53
CA TRP A 321 -2.01 17.58 -0.40
C TRP A 321 -1.87 16.79 0.90
N TYR A 322 -2.56 15.65 0.99
CA TYR A 322 -2.72 14.89 2.22
C TYR A 322 -1.88 13.61 2.27
N GLY A 323 -0.99 13.37 1.27
CA GLY A 323 -0.19 12.15 1.21
C GLY A 323 -1.07 10.91 1.08
N GLU A 324 -1.93 10.87 0.04
CA GLU A 324 -2.71 9.67 -0.27
C GLU A 324 -1.81 8.55 -0.74
N ASP A 325 -1.98 7.39 -0.14
CA ASP A 325 -1.33 6.17 -0.63
C ASP A 325 -1.85 5.85 -2.04
N LEU A 326 -0.95 5.44 -2.92
CA LEU A 326 -1.37 4.94 -4.22
C LEU A 326 -2.00 3.57 -4.07
N GLU A 327 -3.22 3.45 -4.54
CA GLU A 327 -3.97 2.20 -4.55
C GLU A 327 -4.73 2.00 -5.86
N ILE A 328 -5.02 0.76 -6.19
CA ILE A 328 -5.85 0.40 -7.34
C ILE A 328 -7.01 -0.45 -6.86
N GLU A 329 -8.19 0.10 -6.96
CA GLU A 329 -9.44 -0.55 -6.58
C GLU A 329 -10.03 -1.39 -7.71
N HIS A 330 -10.66 -2.51 -7.34
CA HIS A 330 -11.42 -3.37 -8.23
C HIS A 330 -12.66 -3.88 -7.51
N ASN A 331 -13.76 -3.19 -7.68
CA ASN A 331 -14.94 -3.30 -6.83
C ASN A 331 -16.00 -4.27 -7.36
N ASN A 332 -16.69 -4.98 -6.44
CA ASN A 332 -17.91 -5.75 -6.67
C ASN A 332 -17.73 -7.01 -7.53
N PHE A 333 -16.70 -7.81 -7.24
CA PHE A 333 -16.35 -9.01 -8.00
C PHE A 333 -16.60 -10.33 -7.25
N LYS A 334 -17.08 -11.34 -8.00
CA LYS A 334 -17.24 -12.75 -7.56
C LYS A 334 -16.31 -13.70 -8.34
N SER A 335 -15.26 -13.16 -8.94
CA SER A 335 -14.29 -13.89 -9.74
C SER A 335 -12.88 -13.43 -9.41
N ASP A 336 -11.89 -14.18 -9.86
CA ASP A 336 -10.50 -13.79 -9.71
C ASP A 336 -10.22 -12.47 -10.44
N TRP A 337 -9.43 -11.62 -9.80
CA TRP A 337 -8.98 -10.35 -10.37
C TRP A 337 -7.73 -10.55 -11.22
N ASN A 338 -7.92 -10.65 -12.52
CA ASN A 338 -6.81 -10.76 -13.48
C ASN A 338 -6.74 -9.46 -14.29
N GLU A 339 -5.69 -8.67 -14.06
CA GLU A 339 -5.55 -7.37 -14.73
C GLU A 339 -4.11 -7.12 -15.18
N THR A 340 -3.99 -6.41 -16.30
CA THR A 340 -2.71 -5.88 -16.78
C THR A 340 -2.81 -4.36 -16.83
N PHE A 341 -2.12 -3.71 -15.92
CA PHE A 341 -2.13 -2.26 -15.80
C PHE A 341 -1.38 -1.59 -16.97
N THR A 342 -1.95 -0.50 -17.45
CA THR A 342 -1.41 0.33 -18.53
C THR A 342 -1.42 1.81 -18.14
N GLY A 343 -0.81 2.67 -18.94
CA GLY A 343 -0.80 4.12 -18.70
C GLY A 343 -0.12 4.48 -17.38
N ASP A 344 -0.73 5.38 -16.61
CA ASP A 344 -0.14 5.88 -15.36
C ASP A 344 -0.04 4.79 -14.28
N LYS A 345 -1.03 3.89 -14.19
CA LYS A 345 -0.98 2.75 -13.27
C LYS A 345 0.22 1.82 -13.56
N ALA A 346 0.55 1.60 -14.83
CA ALA A 346 1.75 0.83 -15.18
C ALA A 346 3.03 1.52 -14.71
N LYS A 347 3.08 2.84 -14.77
CA LYS A 347 4.23 3.63 -14.30
C LYS A 347 4.38 3.57 -12.78
N TRP A 348 3.29 3.56 -12.02
CA TRP A 348 3.33 3.30 -10.57
C TRP A 348 3.93 1.92 -10.28
N CYS A 349 3.52 0.90 -11.05
CA CYS A 349 4.09 -0.44 -10.95
C CYS A 349 5.60 -0.48 -11.25
N VAL A 350 6.10 0.38 -12.15
CA VAL A 350 7.55 0.49 -12.43
C VAL A 350 8.29 1.08 -11.23
N VAL A 351 7.77 2.16 -10.62
CA VAL A 351 8.35 2.74 -9.38
C VAL A 351 8.38 1.71 -8.27
N TRP A 352 7.25 1.03 -8.04
CA TRP A 352 7.15 -0.07 -7.08
C TRP A 352 8.20 -1.16 -7.35
N THR A 353 8.31 -1.61 -8.59
CA THR A 353 9.25 -2.68 -8.96
C THR A 353 10.69 -2.30 -8.69
N ALA A 354 11.09 -1.05 -8.95
CA ALA A 354 12.43 -0.56 -8.64
C ALA A 354 12.70 -0.56 -7.13
N ALA A 355 11.77 -0.02 -6.34
CA ALA A 355 11.87 0.00 -4.90
C ALA A 355 11.85 -1.43 -4.33
N TYR A 356 10.89 -2.26 -4.74
CA TYR A 356 10.79 -3.65 -4.29
C TYR A 356 12.07 -4.44 -4.58
N GLN A 357 12.67 -4.28 -5.77
CA GLN A 357 13.94 -4.94 -6.09
C GLN A 357 15.07 -4.50 -5.17
N TYR A 358 15.15 -3.22 -4.82
CA TYR A 358 16.21 -2.71 -3.95
C TYR A 358 16.07 -3.24 -2.50
N TRP A 359 14.84 -3.32 -1.97
CA TRP A 359 14.62 -3.75 -0.58
C TRP A 359 14.46 -5.26 -0.43
N TYR A 360 13.75 -5.91 -1.33
CA TYR A 360 13.34 -7.31 -1.17
C TYR A 360 13.85 -8.25 -2.25
N GLY A 361 14.30 -7.72 -3.38
CA GLY A 361 14.84 -8.49 -4.49
C GLY A 361 16.36 -8.63 -4.45
N ASP A 362 16.94 -8.93 -5.63
CA ASP A 362 18.41 -8.95 -5.81
C ASP A 362 18.92 -7.51 -5.89
N ASN A 363 19.49 -7.06 -4.79
CA ASN A 363 20.13 -5.75 -4.67
C ASN A 363 21.65 -5.83 -4.73
N PHE A 364 22.22 -6.91 -5.25
CA PHE A 364 23.68 -7.12 -5.42
C PHE A 364 24.47 -7.06 -4.11
N GLY A 365 23.85 -7.32 -2.96
CA GLY A 365 24.46 -7.26 -1.63
C GLY A 365 24.69 -5.83 -1.11
N LEU A 366 24.10 -4.84 -1.70
CA LEU A 366 24.15 -3.44 -1.26
C LEU A 366 23.45 -3.25 0.08
N LYS A 367 23.88 -2.26 0.83
CA LYS A 367 23.21 -1.86 2.05
C LYS A 367 21.86 -1.22 1.71
N ARG A 368 20.85 -1.68 2.41
CA ARG A 368 19.55 -1.03 2.38
C ARG A 368 19.62 0.32 3.11
N PRO A 369 18.82 1.31 2.72
CA PRO A 369 18.61 2.47 3.55
C PRO A 369 18.26 2.01 4.96
N ARG A 370 18.96 2.52 5.98
CA ARG A 370 18.65 2.15 7.36
C ARG A 370 17.31 2.78 7.72
N ARG A 371 16.43 2.00 8.36
CA ARG A 371 15.31 2.61 9.06
C ARG A 371 15.89 3.58 10.10
N ASN A 372 15.41 4.81 10.12
CA ASN A 372 15.82 5.75 11.15
C ASN A 372 15.38 5.17 12.50
N THR A 373 16.34 4.70 13.32
CA THR A 373 16.07 4.03 14.59
C THR A 373 15.33 4.91 15.60
N TRP A 374 15.30 6.23 15.39
CA TRP A 374 14.55 7.16 16.21
C TRP A 374 13.08 7.25 15.82
N TYR A 375 12.74 6.95 14.56
CA TYR A 375 11.40 7.15 14.03
C TYR A 375 10.84 5.96 13.25
N ASN A 376 11.57 4.88 13.01
CA ASN A 376 11.11 3.62 12.36
C ASN A 376 10.21 3.84 11.12
N TRP A 377 10.55 4.81 10.26
CA TRP A 377 9.68 5.25 9.18
C TRP A 377 9.97 4.49 7.87
N SER A 378 8.91 4.15 7.15
CA SER A 378 8.99 3.81 5.73
C SER A 378 9.45 5.04 4.95
N LEU A 379 10.12 4.82 3.81
CA LEU A 379 10.43 5.89 2.86
C LEU A 379 9.15 6.22 2.07
N ASP A 380 8.71 7.46 2.12
CA ASP A 380 7.60 7.93 1.31
C ASP A 380 8.11 8.29 -0.10
N ILE A 381 7.53 7.65 -1.12
CA ILE A 381 7.86 7.86 -2.52
C ILE A 381 6.67 8.55 -3.19
N GLU A 382 6.74 9.87 -3.30
CA GLU A 382 5.73 10.66 -4.01
C GLU A 382 5.84 10.46 -5.52
N VAL A 383 4.77 10.02 -6.17
CA VAL A 383 4.72 9.77 -7.60
C VAL A 383 3.93 10.86 -8.33
N TYR A 384 4.59 11.58 -9.23
CA TYR A 384 4.01 12.66 -10.03
C TYR A 384 3.78 12.19 -11.47
N TYR A 385 2.53 11.88 -11.83
CA TYR A 385 2.16 11.31 -13.13
C TYR A 385 1.44 12.29 -14.07
N LYS A 386 1.06 13.49 -13.61
CA LYS A 386 0.44 14.54 -14.42
C LYS A 386 1.44 15.62 -14.83
N ASN A 387 1.12 16.37 -15.88
CA ASN A 387 1.92 17.54 -16.28
C ASN A 387 1.85 18.62 -15.19
N LYS A 388 2.98 19.26 -14.87
CA LYS A 388 3.08 20.37 -13.91
C LYS A 388 2.02 21.47 -14.12
N LYS A 389 1.62 21.73 -15.36
CA LYS A 389 0.59 22.74 -15.66
C LYS A 389 -0.77 22.36 -15.07
N ASP A 390 -1.04 21.06 -14.95
CA ASP A 390 -2.35 20.54 -14.55
C ASP A 390 -2.54 20.57 -13.02
N TYR A 391 -1.46 20.56 -12.23
CA TYR A 391 -1.53 20.60 -10.77
C TYR A 391 -1.01 21.90 -10.13
N LYS A 392 -0.50 22.84 -10.92
CA LYS A 392 -0.01 24.13 -10.42
C LYS A 392 -1.08 24.93 -9.63
N ASN A 393 -2.35 24.66 -9.91
CA ASN A 393 -3.49 25.27 -9.24
C ASN A 393 -3.95 24.51 -7.98
N LEU A 394 -3.44 23.30 -7.75
CA LEU A 394 -3.79 22.47 -6.60
C LEU A 394 -2.82 22.66 -5.43
N LEU A 395 -1.64 23.23 -5.69
CA LEU A 395 -0.65 23.52 -4.66
C LEU A 395 -0.95 24.89 -4.01
N PRO A 396 -0.92 25.01 -2.67
CA PRO A 396 -1.07 26.29 -2.02
C PRO A 396 0.05 27.23 -2.43
N THR A 397 -0.32 28.48 -2.63
CA THR A 397 0.58 29.56 -3.06
C THR A 397 1.54 30.03 -1.97
N SER A 398 1.45 29.49 -0.77
CA SER A 398 2.25 29.92 0.40
C SER A 398 2.60 28.74 1.30
N GLY A 399 3.71 28.08 1.01
CA GLY A 399 4.34 27.07 1.85
C GLY A 399 5.66 26.61 1.23
N PRO A 400 6.57 25.99 2.00
CA PRO A 400 7.87 25.55 1.50
C PRO A 400 7.75 24.24 0.68
N PHE A 401 6.76 24.14 -0.20
CA PHE A 401 6.62 23.03 -1.11
C PHE A 401 7.59 23.18 -2.28
N ILE A 402 8.64 22.41 -2.22
CA ILE A 402 9.52 22.17 -3.36
C ILE A 402 8.98 20.92 -4.05
N GLY A 403 7.97 21.07 -4.92
CA GLY A 403 7.53 19.98 -5.80
C GLY A 403 8.69 19.41 -6.59
N CYS A 404 8.61 18.17 -7.07
CA CYS A 404 9.54 17.63 -8.06
C CYS A 404 9.76 18.70 -9.12
N GLY A 405 11.00 19.14 -9.32
CA GLY A 405 11.34 20.18 -10.29
C GLY A 405 10.74 19.81 -11.62
N ALA A 406 9.71 20.55 -12.08
CA ALA A 406 9.03 20.19 -13.29
C ALA A 406 9.86 20.69 -14.46
N GLY A 407 10.14 19.79 -15.34
CA GLY A 407 10.70 20.06 -16.66
C GLY A 407 11.88 19.20 -17.01
N GLU A 408 12.44 18.47 -16.08
CA GLU A 408 13.53 17.55 -16.37
C GLU A 408 13.18 16.20 -15.78
N SER A 409 13.54 15.13 -16.47
CA SER A 409 13.44 13.72 -16.10
C SER A 409 14.19 13.47 -14.79
N SER A 410 13.66 13.91 -13.66
CA SER A 410 14.40 13.84 -12.41
C SER A 410 13.50 13.50 -11.24
N GLY A 411 13.90 12.49 -10.54
CA GLY A 411 13.59 12.36 -9.14
C GLY A 411 14.34 13.43 -8.34
N GLN A 412 13.86 13.73 -7.18
CA GLN A 412 14.57 14.53 -6.18
C GLN A 412 14.35 13.90 -4.82
N TYR A 413 15.46 13.72 -4.11
CA TYR A 413 15.41 13.42 -2.68
C TYR A 413 15.18 14.73 -1.92
N LYS A 414 14.20 14.73 -1.03
CA LYS A 414 13.89 15.86 -0.16
C LYS A 414 13.92 15.39 1.28
N SER A 415 14.41 16.23 2.14
CA SER A 415 14.17 16.11 3.56
C SER A 415 13.66 17.46 4.06
N PHE A 416 12.50 17.44 4.66
CA PHE A 416 11.92 18.60 5.34
C PHE A 416 11.65 18.22 6.79
N ALA A 417 12.25 18.96 7.72
CA ALA A 417 12.01 18.83 9.16
C ALA A 417 12.09 17.41 9.75
N GLY A 418 12.90 16.51 9.13
CA GLY A 418 13.05 15.11 9.56
C GLY A 418 12.05 14.15 8.90
N LEU A 419 11.26 14.61 7.95
CA LEU A 419 10.48 13.78 7.05
C LEU A 419 11.33 13.50 5.82
N GLU A 420 11.53 12.23 5.52
CA GLU A 420 12.33 11.80 4.37
C GLU A 420 11.37 11.37 3.27
N GLU A 421 11.29 12.18 2.24
CA GLU A 421 10.42 11.98 1.10
C GLU A 421 11.27 11.88 -0.16
N MET A 422 10.89 10.98 -1.03
CA MET A 422 11.47 10.82 -2.35
C MET A 422 10.40 11.11 -3.41
N CYS A 423 10.75 11.92 -4.39
CA CYS A 423 9.82 12.37 -5.39
C CYS A 423 10.22 11.83 -6.78
N ILE A 424 9.31 11.15 -7.47
CA ILE A 424 9.52 10.56 -8.79
C ILE A 424 8.51 11.10 -9.79
N SER A 425 8.99 11.78 -10.85
CA SER A 425 8.14 12.18 -11.96
C SER A 425 8.07 11.07 -13.01
N THR A 426 6.86 10.61 -13.29
CA THR A 426 6.61 9.58 -14.31
C THR A 426 6.03 10.15 -15.59
N TYR A 427 5.64 11.44 -15.62
CA TYR A 427 5.04 12.08 -16.79
C TYR A 427 6.02 12.18 -17.97
N GLY A 428 5.62 11.63 -19.10
CA GLY A 428 6.43 11.66 -20.32
C GLY A 428 7.68 10.78 -20.32
N ASN A 429 7.97 10.06 -19.24
CA ASN A 429 9.13 9.20 -19.09
C ASN A 429 8.82 7.75 -19.48
N SER A 430 9.81 7.05 -20.07
CA SER A 430 9.76 5.62 -20.33
C SER A 430 9.91 4.80 -19.05
N SER A 431 9.48 3.53 -19.06
CA SER A 431 9.64 2.60 -17.94
C SER A 431 11.08 2.51 -17.49
N ARG A 432 12.05 2.42 -18.41
CA ARG A 432 13.48 2.41 -18.07
C ARG A 432 13.93 3.69 -17.37
N GLN A 433 13.49 4.85 -17.82
CA GLN A 433 13.84 6.13 -17.19
C GLN A 433 13.27 6.21 -15.76
N ILE A 434 11.99 5.84 -15.60
CA ILE A 434 11.32 5.82 -14.29
C ILE A 434 12.05 4.86 -13.35
N TYR A 435 12.30 3.63 -13.79
CA TYR A 435 13.02 2.63 -13.01
C TYR A 435 14.40 3.12 -12.58
N SER A 436 15.17 3.65 -13.55
CA SER A 436 16.52 4.18 -13.31
C SER A 436 16.52 5.33 -12.32
N THR A 437 15.62 6.31 -12.51
CA THR A 437 15.48 7.46 -11.61
C THR A 437 15.10 7.01 -10.20
N THR A 438 14.19 6.05 -10.06
CA THR A 438 13.81 5.51 -8.74
C THR A 438 15.01 4.88 -8.04
N ILE A 439 15.80 4.05 -8.73
CA ILE A 439 17.05 3.49 -8.18
C ILE A 439 18.07 4.58 -7.82
N HIS A 440 18.17 5.64 -8.62
CA HIS A 440 19.06 6.78 -8.37
C HIS A 440 18.74 7.45 -7.03
N GLU A 441 17.48 7.79 -6.81
CA GLU A 441 17.06 8.49 -5.59
C GLU A 441 17.12 7.59 -4.36
N ILE A 442 16.79 6.29 -4.48
CA ILE A 442 17.01 5.31 -3.42
C ILE A 442 18.51 5.22 -3.07
N GLY A 443 19.38 5.32 -4.07
CA GLY A 443 20.83 5.37 -3.88
C GLY A 443 21.28 6.55 -3.03
N HIS A 444 20.74 7.74 -3.27
CA HIS A 444 20.98 8.91 -2.43
C HIS A 444 20.51 8.70 -1.00
N THR A 445 19.32 8.15 -0.82
CA THR A 445 18.77 7.80 0.49
C THR A 445 19.65 6.80 1.22
N SER A 446 20.09 5.72 0.54
CA SER A 446 21.00 4.73 1.12
C SER A 446 22.35 5.32 1.50
N HIS A 447 22.93 6.17 0.63
CA HIS A 447 24.19 6.84 0.90
C HIS A 447 24.09 7.75 2.13
N TYR A 448 23.07 8.59 2.17
CA TYR A 448 22.81 9.49 3.30
C TYR A 448 22.67 8.72 4.61
N TRP A 449 21.75 7.78 4.69
CA TRP A 449 21.42 7.08 5.94
C TRP A 449 22.54 6.16 6.46
N ASN A 450 23.44 5.76 5.60
CA ASN A 450 24.56 4.90 6.01
C ASN A 450 25.86 5.64 6.31
N THR A 451 25.97 6.95 5.98
CA THR A 451 27.27 7.66 6.07
C THR A 451 27.21 9.01 6.74
N SER A 452 26.04 9.67 6.79
CA SER A 452 25.94 11.05 7.26
C SER A 452 25.22 11.13 8.61
N GLU A 453 25.66 12.02 9.49
CA GLU A 453 25.03 12.29 10.77
C GLU A 453 23.87 13.31 10.61
N SER A 454 23.98 14.16 9.59
CA SER A 454 22.96 15.16 9.24
C SER A 454 22.81 15.31 7.73
N LEU A 455 21.68 15.84 7.31
CA LEU A 455 21.42 16.13 5.91
C LEU A 455 22.36 17.21 5.37
N SER A 456 22.74 18.18 6.20
CA SER A 456 23.75 19.19 5.84
C SER A 456 25.08 18.54 5.49
N ASP A 457 25.56 17.59 6.31
CA ASP A 457 26.83 16.88 6.05
C ASP A 457 26.78 16.11 4.74
N PHE A 458 25.62 15.54 4.40
CA PHE A 458 25.43 14.84 3.13
C PHE A 458 25.47 15.80 1.93
N PHE A 459 24.81 16.96 2.04
CA PHE A 459 24.84 17.96 0.96
C PHE A 459 26.18 18.68 0.81
N ASP A 460 27.00 18.70 1.84
CA ASP A 460 28.37 19.23 1.78
C ASP A 460 29.33 18.31 1.00
N LEU A 461 28.95 17.03 0.77
CA LEU A 461 29.73 16.15 -0.12
C LEU A 461 29.69 16.71 -1.56
N PRO A 462 30.81 16.59 -2.32
CA PRO A 462 30.84 17.03 -3.71
C PRO A 462 29.71 16.41 -4.53
N TYR A 463 29.00 17.24 -5.29
CA TYR A 463 27.85 16.82 -6.10
C TYR A 463 28.17 15.65 -7.02
N GLY A 464 29.31 15.73 -7.76
CA GLY A 464 29.77 14.65 -8.63
C GLY A 464 30.12 13.36 -7.88
N PHE A 465 30.52 13.43 -6.61
CA PHE A 465 30.78 12.24 -5.79
C PHE A 465 29.50 11.49 -5.46
N ARG A 466 28.49 12.21 -4.99
CA ARG A 466 27.17 11.62 -4.68
C ARG A 466 26.53 10.99 -5.91
N ASN A 467 26.53 11.71 -7.02
CA ASN A 467 25.92 11.26 -8.28
C ASN A 467 26.73 10.15 -8.98
N THR A 468 28.03 10.07 -8.77
CA THR A 468 28.81 8.94 -9.28
C THR A 468 28.35 7.61 -8.66
N TYR A 469 28.06 7.61 -7.35
CA TYR A 469 27.52 6.42 -6.67
C TYR A 469 26.17 6.00 -7.26
N THR A 470 25.23 6.92 -7.32
CA THR A 470 23.88 6.63 -7.82
C THR A 470 23.88 6.25 -9.31
N ARG A 471 24.78 6.84 -10.11
CA ARG A 471 24.98 6.46 -11.52
C ARG A 471 25.49 5.02 -11.67
N GLY A 472 26.34 4.59 -10.75
CA GLY A 472 26.77 3.19 -10.68
C GLY A 472 25.63 2.22 -10.33
N LEU A 473 24.72 2.63 -9.45
CA LEU A 473 23.50 1.87 -9.15
C LEU A 473 22.60 1.77 -10.38
N GLU A 474 22.33 2.88 -11.05
CA GLU A 474 21.55 2.88 -12.29
C GLU A 474 22.15 1.91 -13.32
N TYR A 475 23.47 1.89 -13.47
CA TYR A 475 24.18 1.00 -14.39
C TYR A 475 23.88 -0.48 -14.08
N ILE A 476 24.11 -0.94 -12.85
CA ILE A 476 23.98 -2.35 -12.51
C ILE A 476 22.52 -2.80 -12.53
N PHE A 477 21.60 -1.98 -12.04
CA PHE A 477 20.18 -2.30 -12.01
C PHE A 477 19.56 -2.30 -13.42
N GLN A 478 19.92 -1.32 -14.29
CA GLN A 478 19.48 -1.35 -15.69
C GLN A 478 20.03 -2.56 -16.43
N LYS A 479 21.34 -2.88 -16.26
CA LYS A 479 21.97 -4.02 -16.89
C LYS A 479 21.30 -5.34 -16.49
N ASN A 480 20.95 -5.49 -15.22
CA ASN A 480 20.24 -6.66 -14.70
C ASN A 480 18.83 -6.74 -15.27
N ARG A 481 18.03 -5.67 -15.18
CA ARG A 481 16.61 -5.69 -15.57
C ARG A 481 16.39 -5.70 -17.08
N TYR A 482 17.13 -4.87 -17.83
CA TYR A 482 16.91 -4.65 -19.27
C TYR A 482 17.96 -5.32 -20.16
N GLY A 483 18.97 -6.00 -19.58
CA GLY A 483 20.05 -6.60 -20.34
C GLY A 483 21.02 -5.60 -21.02
N SER A 484 20.69 -4.32 -20.99
CA SER A 484 21.47 -3.23 -21.58
C SER A 484 21.37 -1.98 -20.73
N VAL A 485 22.27 -1.05 -20.95
CA VAL A 485 22.36 0.23 -20.23
C VAL A 485 22.12 1.39 -21.19
N ASN A 486 21.29 2.34 -20.78
CA ASN A 486 21.04 3.58 -21.50
C ASN A 486 21.31 4.78 -20.58
N LEU A 487 22.59 5.09 -20.36
CA LEU A 487 23.03 6.17 -19.49
C LEU A 487 24.01 7.09 -20.23
N SER A 488 23.94 8.38 -19.96
CA SER A 488 24.96 9.35 -20.35
C SER A 488 25.88 9.66 -19.20
N TYR A 489 27.16 9.84 -19.49
CA TYR A 489 28.19 10.14 -18.49
C TYR A 489 28.81 11.50 -18.75
N ILE A 490 28.86 12.31 -17.72
CA ILE A 490 29.40 13.67 -17.70
C ILE A 490 30.15 13.91 -16.39
N LYS A 491 30.78 15.06 -16.22
CA LYS A 491 31.57 15.41 -15.02
C LYS A 491 30.89 15.10 -13.70
N ASP A 492 29.62 15.43 -13.55
CA ASP A 492 28.88 15.24 -12.31
C ASP A 492 28.17 13.87 -12.21
N TYR A 493 28.19 13.09 -13.29
CA TYR A 493 27.62 11.74 -13.41
C TYR A 493 28.63 10.85 -14.11
N THR A 494 29.73 10.53 -13.41
CA THR A 494 30.87 9.85 -14.04
C THR A 494 30.61 8.37 -14.29
N GLY A 495 31.34 7.80 -15.26
CA GLY A 495 31.36 6.37 -15.54
C GLY A 495 32.40 5.58 -14.75
N ILE A 496 32.95 6.14 -13.68
CA ILE A 496 34.00 5.46 -12.86
C ILE A 496 33.53 4.09 -12.39
N ILE A 497 32.29 3.97 -11.90
CA ILE A 497 31.78 2.73 -11.32
C ILE A 497 31.59 1.64 -12.39
N PRO A 498 30.91 1.89 -13.51
CA PRO A 498 30.93 0.94 -14.62
C PRO A 498 32.33 0.45 -15.00
N ASP A 499 33.27 1.38 -15.18
CA ASP A 499 34.64 1.08 -15.57
C ASP A 499 35.44 0.28 -14.50
N LEU A 500 35.08 0.41 -13.22
CA LEU A 500 35.63 -0.44 -12.16
C LEU A 500 35.11 -1.87 -12.18
N MET A 501 33.91 -2.06 -12.73
CA MET A 501 33.17 -3.34 -12.68
C MET A 501 33.37 -4.20 -13.90
N ASP A 502 33.27 -3.61 -15.10
CA ASP A 502 33.29 -4.37 -16.36
C ASP A 502 34.70 -4.73 -16.81
N ASP A 503 34.82 -5.39 -17.95
CA ASP A 503 36.07 -5.81 -18.58
C ASP A 503 36.25 -5.18 -19.98
N ASP A 504 35.45 -4.16 -20.30
CA ASP A 504 35.67 -3.38 -21.52
C ASP A 504 36.96 -2.55 -21.39
N SER A 505 37.65 -2.42 -22.46
CA SER A 505 38.84 -1.59 -22.53
C SER A 505 38.54 -0.11 -22.80
N ARG A 506 37.28 0.22 -23.08
CA ARG A 506 36.82 1.57 -23.30
C ARG A 506 36.19 2.12 -22.04
N THR A 507 36.37 3.42 -21.82
CA THR A 507 35.60 4.12 -20.77
C THR A 507 34.09 4.00 -21.03
N ALA A 508 33.28 4.03 -19.97
CA ALA A 508 31.82 3.84 -20.02
C ALA A 508 31.12 4.79 -21.02
N ASP A 509 31.68 5.95 -21.33
CA ASP A 509 31.21 6.86 -22.38
C ASP A 509 31.72 6.49 -23.81
N GLY A 510 32.51 5.42 -23.92
CA GLY A 510 33.06 4.91 -25.17
C GLY A 510 34.15 5.78 -25.84
N LYS A 511 34.58 6.88 -25.21
CA LYS A 511 35.45 7.87 -25.85
C LYS A 511 36.92 7.53 -25.79
N LYS A 512 37.38 6.82 -24.75
CA LYS A 512 38.79 6.51 -24.54
C LYS A 512 39.03 5.02 -24.33
N ASN A 513 40.06 4.50 -24.96
CA ASN A 513 40.55 3.13 -24.77
C ASN A 513 41.68 3.12 -23.72
N ILE A 514 41.35 3.47 -22.48
CA ILE A 514 42.27 3.57 -21.35
C ILE A 514 41.86 2.74 -20.16
N ASP A 515 40.66 2.15 -20.21
CA ASP A 515 40.18 1.32 -19.12
C ASP A 515 40.94 0.00 -19.09
N ARG A 516 41.64 -0.24 -17.98
CA ARG A 516 42.38 -1.44 -17.66
C ARG A 516 42.08 -1.93 -16.25
N VAL A 517 41.01 -1.39 -15.69
CA VAL A 517 40.55 -1.70 -14.34
C VAL A 517 39.28 -2.56 -14.46
N LYS A 518 39.17 -3.63 -13.68
CA LYS A 518 38.00 -4.49 -13.72
C LYS A 518 37.84 -5.33 -12.48
N GLY A 519 36.65 -5.92 -12.35
CA GLY A 519 36.32 -6.98 -11.40
C GLY A 519 36.00 -6.49 -10.00
N PHE A 520 35.67 -5.22 -9.82
CA PHE A 520 35.13 -4.74 -8.56
C PHE A 520 33.66 -5.11 -8.47
N SER A 521 33.25 -5.64 -7.33
CA SER A 521 31.82 -5.82 -7.03
C SER A 521 31.20 -4.49 -6.60
N MET A 522 29.88 -4.37 -6.76
CA MET A 522 29.19 -3.17 -6.28
C MET A 522 29.32 -3.00 -4.76
N VAL A 523 29.40 -4.11 -4.00
CA VAL A 523 29.67 -4.10 -2.55
C VAL A 523 31.04 -3.50 -2.21
N ASP A 524 32.10 -3.83 -2.99
CA ASP A 524 33.43 -3.25 -2.78
C ASP A 524 33.41 -1.74 -3.03
N ILE A 525 32.70 -1.32 -4.08
CA ILE A 525 32.55 0.08 -4.48
C ILE A 525 31.75 0.85 -3.43
N GLU A 526 30.63 0.31 -2.98
CA GLU A 526 29.81 0.92 -1.91
C GLU A 526 30.62 1.12 -0.64
N LYS A 527 31.41 0.12 -0.22
CA LYS A 527 32.31 0.26 0.94
C LYS A 527 33.32 1.38 0.75
N ALA A 528 33.89 1.53 -0.46
CA ALA A 528 34.82 2.61 -0.74
C ALA A 528 34.12 3.99 -0.72
N ILE A 529 32.95 4.10 -1.30
CA ILE A 529 32.12 5.33 -1.28
C ILE A 529 31.78 5.71 0.17
N PHE A 530 31.26 4.75 0.95
CA PHE A 530 30.80 5.03 2.32
C PHE A 530 31.95 5.32 3.32
N ALA A 531 33.16 4.95 2.98
CA ALA A 531 34.35 5.23 3.79
C ALA A 531 35.08 6.55 3.41
N THR A 532 34.56 7.29 2.41
CA THR A 532 35.26 8.46 1.85
C THR A 532 34.31 9.61 1.56
N LYS A 533 34.85 10.80 1.31
CA LYS A 533 34.07 12.02 1.07
C LYS A 533 34.32 12.65 -0.31
N SER A 534 35.12 12.00 -1.14
CA SER A 534 35.43 12.48 -2.49
C SER A 534 35.95 11.35 -3.39
N LEU A 535 35.88 11.54 -4.71
CA LEU A 535 36.43 10.59 -5.69
C LEU A 535 37.96 10.40 -5.51
N ASN A 536 38.68 11.45 -5.13
CA ASN A 536 40.13 11.33 -4.85
C ASN A 536 40.43 10.48 -3.62
N GLU A 537 39.62 10.59 -2.58
CA GLU A 537 39.75 9.73 -1.39
C GLU A 537 39.31 8.30 -1.72
N MET A 538 38.25 8.11 -2.49
CA MET A 538 37.85 6.80 -2.99
C MET A 538 38.96 6.10 -3.78
N LYS A 539 39.63 6.81 -4.68
CA LYS A 539 40.79 6.30 -5.40
C LYS A 539 41.88 5.82 -4.44
N LYS A 540 42.23 6.61 -3.42
CA LYS A 540 43.20 6.22 -2.39
C LYS A 540 42.74 5.02 -1.57
N TYR A 541 41.50 5.00 -1.18
CA TYR A 541 40.92 3.89 -0.43
C TYR A 541 41.00 2.57 -1.21
N ILE A 542 40.65 2.60 -2.51
CA ILE A 542 40.72 1.44 -3.40
C ILE A 542 42.19 0.92 -3.45
N LYS A 543 43.16 1.78 -3.67
CA LYS A 543 44.59 1.39 -3.72
C LYS A 543 45.07 0.70 -2.44
N ASN A 544 44.57 1.17 -1.29
CA ASN A 544 45.05 0.68 0.01
C ASN A 544 44.32 -0.61 0.46
N ASN A 545 43.06 -0.80 0.08
CA ASN A 545 42.22 -1.85 0.63
C ASN A 545 41.90 -2.99 -0.33
N TYR A 546 42.05 -2.76 -1.64
CA TYR A 546 41.65 -3.75 -2.66
C TYR A 546 42.84 -4.11 -3.58
N PRO A 547 43.78 -4.95 -3.14
CA PRO A 547 44.94 -5.31 -3.96
C PRO A 547 44.54 -6.02 -5.25
N SER A 548 45.20 -5.67 -6.34
CA SER A 548 45.06 -6.32 -7.65
C SER A 548 45.38 -7.82 -7.56
N GLY A 549 44.75 -8.63 -8.41
CA GLY A 549 44.95 -10.08 -8.45
C GLY A 549 44.15 -10.87 -7.39
N LYS A 550 43.35 -10.19 -6.53
CA LYS A 550 42.46 -10.85 -5.55
C LYS A 550 41.02 -10.63 -5.90
N SER A 551 40.17 -11.63 -5.66
CA SER A 551 38.72 -11.57 -5.85
C SER A 551 38.28 -11.15 -7.28
N GLY A 552 39.05 -11.56 -8.30
CA GLY A 552 38.76 -11.22 -9.70
C GLY A 552 39.20 -9.84 -10.17
N ARG A 553 39.65 -8.98 -9.25
CA ARG A 553 40.09 -7.61 -9.59
C ARG A 553 41.42 -7.61 -10.33
N SER A 554 41.52 -6.81 -11.38
CA SER A 554 42.74 -6.65 -12.18
C SER A 554 42.94 -5.18 -12.52
N TYR A 555 44.05 -4.59 -12.05
CA TYR A 555 44.47 -3.23 -12.37
C TYR A 555 45.89 -2.98 -11.90
N THR A 556 46.58 -1.96 -12.45
CA THR A 556 47.77 -1.34 -11.84
C THR A 556 47.37 -0.01 -11.18
N HIS A 557 48.18 0.49 -10.24
CA HIS A 557 47.94 1.80 -9.64
C HIS A 557 47.92 2.92 -10.70
N THR A 558 48.72 2.79 -11.73
CA THR A 558 48.80 3.73 -12.86
C THR A 558 47.52 3.68 -13.70
N ASP A 559 46.94 2.50 -13.92
CA ASP A 559 45.69 2.37 -14.67
C ASP A 559 44.53 3.00 -13.89
N LEU A 560 44.48 2.75 -12.59
CA LEU A 560 43.48 3.38 -11.71
C LEU A 560 43.63 4.90 -11.70
N ASP A 561 44.86 5.43 -11.65
CA ASP A 561 45.10 6.88 -11.73
C ASP A 561 44.59 7.44 -13.06
N LYS A 562 44.91 6.83 -14.20
CA LYS A 562 44.48 7.27 -15.51
C LYS A 562 42.97 7.29 -15.63
N LEU A 563 42.29 6.27 -15.10
CA LEU A 563 40.84 6.17 -15.13
C LEU A 563 40.16 7.31 -14.33
N PHE A 564 40.59 7.48 -13.08
CA PHE A 564 40.03 8.55 -12.23
C PHE A 564 40.38 9.94 -12.76
N ASP A 565 41.62 10.15 -13.23
CA ASP A 565 42.06 11.44 -13.78
C ASP A 565 41.26 11.79 -15.07
N TYR A 566 40.94 10.79 -15.89
CA TYR A 566 40.03 11.00 -17.03
C TYR A 566 38.68 11.56 -16.58
N TRP A 567 38.02 10.88 -15.69
CA TRP A 567 36.65 11.27 -15.25
C TRP A 567 36.61 12.56 -14.43
N LEU A 568 37.67 12.88 -13.70
CA LEU A 568 37.77 14.13 -12.95
C LEU A 568 38.03 15.36 -13.82
N ASN A 569 38.52 15.17 -15.07
CA ASN A 569 38.92 16.25 -15.98
C ASN A 569 38.01 16.36 -17.24
N ILE A 570 36.89 15.67 -17.29
CA ILE A 570 35.89 15.80 -18.38
C ILE A 570 35.16 17.15 -18.35
#